data_826164719a4b33e75b34f33b120e571a
#
_entry.id   826164719a4b33e75b34f33b120e571a
#
_cell.length_a   1.000
_cell.length_b   1.000
_cell.length_c   1.000
_cell.angle_alpha   90.00
_cell.angle_beta   90.00
_cell.angle_gamma   90.00
#
_symmetry.space_group_name_H-M   'P 1'
#
loop_
_entity.id
_entity.type
_entity.pdbx_description
1 polymer ?
#
loop_
_entity_poly.entity_id
_entity_poly.type
_entity_poly.pdbx_seq_one_letter_code
_entity_poly.pdbx_strand_id
1 'polypeptide(L)'
;VIFENEVPPFITISEPSPALADIVSYYFEIEKPGKDGALTALPGLHTLLAVPLQESRRSFTAITGKHSLLNGPRIYGSLTHAGKAFYTKEAHEFSIKFQPGALAHLLRITPAELQNNHLPAENYFPGKFIAALLNAPSMQQRIVMAENYLAEKLHARPIPTKTILVQQALRRMNNASDAGT
;
A
#
# COMPACT_ATOMS: atom_id res chain seq x y z
N VAL A 1 -5.09 -1.37 -4.97
CA VAL A 1 -6.48 -0.93 -5.14
C VAL A 1 -6.47 0.09 -6.25
N ILE A 2 -7.23 -0.13 -7.29
CA ILE A 2 -7.54 0.87 -8.32
C ILE A 2 -9.01 1.20 -8.08
N PHE A 3 -9.32 2.48 -7.95
CA PHE A 3 -10.68 2.95 -7.87
C PHE A 3 -11.17 3.13 -9.31
N GLU A 4 -12.06 2.25 -9.78
CA GLU A 4 -12.45 2.16 -11.19
C GLU A 4 -13.32 3.31 -11.68
N ASN A 5 -13.98 4.08 -10.80
CA ASN A 5 -14.85 5.18 -11.24
C ASN A 5 -14.73 6.44 -10.37
N GLU A 6 -14.92 6.35 -9.07
CA GLU A 6 -14.77 7.47 -8.14
C GLU A 6 -14.15 6.97 -6.84
N VAL A 7 -13.29 7.80 -6.24
CA VAL A 7 -12.76 7.50 -4.91
C VAL A 7 -13.92 7.59 -3.92
N PRO A 8 -14.22 6.50 -3.18
CA PRO A 8 -15.31 6.54 -2.21
C PRO A 8 -15.11 7.68 -1.19
N PRO A 9 -16.17 8.34 -0.73
CA PRO A 9 -16.07 9.53 0.13
C PRO A 9 -15.41 9.27 1.50
N PHE A 10 -15.33 8.01 1.91
CA PHE A 10 -14.62 7.58 3.12
C PHE A 10 -13.14 7.26 2.90
N ILE A 11 -12.61 7.55 1.71
CA ILE A 11 -11.19 7.37 1.37
C ILE A 11 -10.59 8.72 1.02
N THR A 12 -9.55 9.08 1.75
CA THR A 12 -8.72 10.26 1.47
C THR A 12 -7.42 9.80 0.83
N ILE A 13 -7.01 10.44 -0.26
CA ILE A 13 -5.75 10.16 -0.97
C ILE A 13 -4.83 11.37 -0.86
N SER A 14 -3.53 11.12 -0.74
CA SER A 14 -2.48 12.15 -0.74
C SER A 14 -1.28 11.69 -1.55
N GLU A 15 -0.75 12.60 -2.35
CA GLU A 15 0.47 12.38 -3.13
C GLU A 15 1.72 12.40 -2.23
N PRO A 16 2.77 11.66 -2.57
CA PRO A 16 4.06 11.76 -1.89
C PRO A 16 4.79 13.06 -2.23
N SER A 17 5.75 13.44 -1.39
CA SER A 17 6.71 14.49 -1.75
C SER A 17 7.50 14.09 -3.01
N PRO A 18 7.98 15.08 -3.81
CA PRO A 18 8.76 14.80 -5.02
C PRO A 18 9.98 13.90 -4.76
N ALA A 19 10.58 13.98 -3.57
CA ALA A 19 11.73 13.17 -3.18
C ALA A 19 11.40 11.66 -3.05
N LEU A 20 10.13 11.32 -2.85
CA LEU A 20 9.66 9.95 -2.66
C LEU A 20 8.79 9.42 -3.81
N ALA A 21 8.57 10.20 -4.87
CA ALA A 21 7.70 9.82 -5.98
C ALA A 21 8.13 8.53 -6.72
N ASP A 22 9.42 8.18 -6.66
CA ASP A 22 9.93 6.91 -7.22
C ASP A 22 9.78 5.71 -6.26
N ILE A 23 9.30 5.95 -5.04
CA ILE A 23 9.10 4.94 -4.00
C ILE A 23 7.64 4.73 -3.70
N VAL A 24 6.94 5.83 -3.44
CA VAL A 24 5.54 5.86 -3.06
C VAL A 24 4.70 6.29 -4.25
N SER A 25 3.65 5.53 -4.53
CA SER A 25 2.65 5.90 -5.53
C SER A 25 1.69 6.93 -4.95
N TYR A 26 1.13 6.63 -3.79
CA TYR A 26 0.31 7.53 -3.00
C TYR A 26 0.08 6.97 -1.59
N TYR A 27 -0.36 7.84 -0.69
CA TYR A 27 -0.92 7.49 0.61
C TYR A 27 -2.43 7.49 0.54
N PHE A 28 -3.09 6.65 1.34
CA PHE A 28 -4.54 6.77 1.50
C PHE A 28 -4.98 6.35 2.90
N GLU A 29 -6.09 6.90 3.31
CA GLU A 29 -6.72 6.57 4.58
C GLU A 29 -8.18 6.19 4.33
N ILE A 30 -8.60 5.07 4.90
CA ILE A 30 -10.00 4.64 4.97
C ILE A 30 -10.50 5.07 6.33
N GLU A 31 -11.58 5.84 6.37
CA GLU A 31 -12.16 6.31 7.63
C GLU A 31 -13.66 6.06 7.68
N LYS A 32 -14.08 5.16 8.58
CA LYS A 32 -15.47 4.88 8.96
C LYS A 32 -16.43 4.84 7.77
N PRO A 33 -16.40 3.82 6.94
CA PRO A 33 -17.25 3.70 5.75
C PRO A 33 -18.77 3.79 6.04
N GLY A 34 -19.17 3.62 7.31
CA GLY A 34 -20.56 3.65 7.76
C GLY A 34 -21.36 2.38 7.49
N LYS A 35 -20.85 1.51 6.62
CA LYS A 35 -21.40 0.17 6.34
C LYS A 35 -20.26 -0.80 6.02
N ASP A 36 -20.51 -2.07 6.27
CA ASP A 36 -19.61 -3.13 5.84
C ASP A 36 -19.52 -3.19 4.31
N GLY A 37 -18.35 -3.45 3.79
CA GLY A 37 -18.13 -3.46 2.35
C GLY A 37 -16.85 -4.15 1.92
N ALA A 38 -16.56 -4.03 0.63
CA ALA A 38 -15.34 -4.57 0.05
C ALA A 38 -14.79 -3.61 -1.01
N LEU A 39 -13.45 -3.58 -1.09
CA LEU A 39 -12.71 -2.95 -2.18
C LEU A 39 -12.16 -4.04 -3.10
N THR A 40 -12.30 -3.87 -4.39
CA THR A 40 -11.67 -4.75 -5.37
C THR A 40 -10.19 -4.41 -5.47
N ALA A 41 -9.34 -5.41 -5.27
CA ALA A 41 -7.92 -5.33 -5.53
C ALA A 41 -7.64 -5.98 -6.88
N LEU A 42 -7.27 -5.17 -7.87
CA LEU A 42 -6.93 -5.65 -9.20
C LEU A 42 -5.49 -6.18 -9.26
N PRO A 43 -5.18 -7.06 -10.21
CA PRO A 43 -3.82 -7.48 -10.48
C PRO A 43 -2.90 -6.27 -10.72
N GLY A 44 -1.68 -6.36 -10.24
CA GLY A 44 -0.72 -5.27 -10.40
C GLY A 44 0.57 -5.49 -9.65
N LEU A 45 1.58 -4.71 -10.00
CA LEU A 45 2.94 -4.84 -9.47
C LEU A 45 3.21 -3.99 -8.23
N HIS A 46 2.24 -3.18 -7.81
CA HIS A 46 2.35 -2.37 -6.61
C HIS A 46 2.26 -3.23 -5.35
N THR A 47 2.90 -2.77 -4.31
CA THR A 47 2.82 -3.33 -2.97
C THR A 47 2.22 -2.31 -2.01
N LEU A 48 1.67 -2.76 -0.90
CA LEU A 48 0.97 -1.90 0.05
C LEU A 48 1.42 -2.23 1.48
N LEU A 49 1.71 -1.21 2.27
CA LEU A 49 1.71 -1.32 3.73
C LEU A 49 0.37 -0.77 4.23
N ALA A 50 -0.42 -1.61 4.91
CA ALA A 50 -1.68 -1.23 5.53
C ALA A 50 -1.57 -1.30 7.05
N VAL A 51 -1.88 -0.19 7.71
CA VAL A 51 -1.82 -0.02 9.16
C VAL A 51 -3.21 0.27 9.69
N PRO A 52 -3.90 -0.70 10.33
CA PRO A 52 -5.18 -0.46 10.95
C PRO A 52 -4.99 0.45 12.17
N LEU A 53 -5.68 1.58 12.17
CA LEU A 53 -5.65 2.57 13.24
C LEU A 53 -6.65 2.25 14.35
N GLN A 54 -7.58 1.35 14.07
CA GLN A 54 -8.59 0.84 14.98
C GLN A 54 -8.73 -0.67 14.79
N GLU A 55 -9.01 -1.40 15.87
CA GLU A 55 -9.34 -2.81 15.78
C GLU A 55 -10.63 -2.98 14.96
N SER A 56 -10.51 -3.63 13.84
CA SER A 56 -11.63 -3.95 12.96
C SER A 56 -11.37 -5.28 12.27
N ARG A 57 -12.45 -6.04 12.00
CA ARG A 57 -12.33 -7.26 11.21
C ARG A 57 -12.02 -6.89 9.78
N ARG A 58 -10.91 -7.42 9.30
CA ARG A 58 -10.48 -7.29 7.90
C ARG A 58 -10.21 -8.66 7.36
N SER A 59 -10.55 -8.88 6.13
CA SER A 59 -10.20 -10.12 5.43
C SER A 59 -9.93 -9.85 3.97
N PHE A 60 -9.18 -10.75 3.36
CA PHE A 60 -8.92 -10.74 1.93
C PHE A 60 -9.34 -12.09 1.34
N THR A 61 -10.06 -12.04 0.24
CA THR A 61 -10.42 -13.23 -0.52
C THR A 61 -9.90 -13.07 -1.94
N ALA A 62 -8.94 -13.90 -2.33
CA ALA A 62 -8.49 -13.97 -3.72
C ALA A 62 -9.59 -14.58 -4.60
N ILE A 63 -9.61 -14.23 -5.89
CA ILE A 63 -10.56 -14.83 -6.85
C ILE A 63 -10.43 -16.34 -6.94
N THR A 64 -9.28 -16.90 -6.56
CA THR A 64 -9.02 -18.34 -6.45
C THR A 64 -9.74 -19.01 -5.27
N GLY A 65 -10.48 -18.23 -4.46
CA GLY A 65 -11.19 -18.70 -3.27
C GLY A 65 -10.36 -18.71 -1.98
N LYS A 66 -9.05 -18.45 -2.03
CA LYS A 66 -8.23 -18.38 -0.82
C LYS A 66 -8.68 -17.19 0.04
N HIS A 67 -9.16 -17.50 1.24
CA HIS A 67 -9.60 -16.52 2.24
C HIS A 67 -8.55 -16.38 3.35
N SER A 68 -8.31 -15.15 3.79
CA SER A 68 -7.37 -14.83 4.86
C SER A 68 -7.96 -13.78 5.80
N LEU A 69 -7.94 -14.07 7.09
CA LEU A 69 -8.20 -13.06 8.12
C LEU A 69 -6.94 -12.24 8.34
N LEU A 70 -7.09 -10.93 8.48
CA LEU A 70 -5.99 -9.98 8.52
C LEU A 70 -5.99 -9.24 9.85
N ASN A 71 -5.04 -9.57 10.70
CA ASN A 71 -4.87 -8.92 12.00
C ASN A 71 -3.60 -8.04 11.98
N GLY A 72 -3.68 -6.87 12.60
CA GLY A 72 -2.56 -5.95 12.72
C GLY A 72 -2.06 -5.36 11.39
N PRO A 73 -0.94 -4.63 11.41
CA PRO A 73 -0.31 -4.07 10.22
C PRO A 73 0.19 -5.15 9.26
N ARG A 74 -0.06 -4.96 7.96
CA ARG A 74 0.27 -5.94 6.93
C ARG A 74 0.95 -5.30 5.72
N ILE A 75 1.87 -6.05 5.13
CA ILE A 75 2.37 -5.82 3.79
C ILE A 75 1.55 -6.69 2.84
N TYR A 76 0.89 -6.07 1.88
CA TYR A 76 0.28 -6.76 0.76
C TYR A 76 1.25 -6.72 -0.42
N GLY A 77 1.57 -7.87 -0.93
CA GLY A 77 2.42 -7.99 -2.10
C GLY A 77 1.68 -7.70 -3.41
N SER A 78 2.43 -7.78 -4.50
CA SER A 78 1.88 -7.71 -5.86
C SER A 78 0.88 -8.84 -6.10
N LEU A 79 -0.19 -8.54 -6.84
CA LEU A 79 -1.24 -9.50 -7.16
C LEU A 79 -1.17 -9.91 -8.63
N THR A 80 -1.20 -11.20 -8.90
CA THR A 80 -1.36 -11.75 -10.26
C THR A 80 -2.84 -12.02 -10.60
N HIS A 81 -3.70 -12.02 -9.59
CA HIS A 81 -5.14 -12.26 -9.71
C HIS A 81 -5.90 -11.25 -8.87
N ALA A 82 -7.10 -10.91 -9.31
CA ALA A 82 -7.98 -10.03 -8.55
C ALA A 82 -8.37 -10.66 -7.19
N GLY A 83 -8.76 -9.81 -6.26
CA GLY A 83 -9.29 -10.21 -4.96
C GLY A 83 -10.19 -9.13 -4.37
N LYS A 84 -10.81 -9.44 -3.24
CA LYS A 84 -11.65 -8.50 -2.49
C LYS A 84 -11.09 -8.33 -1.08
N ALA A 85 -10.82 -7.07 -0.71
CA ALA A 85 -10.49 -6.68 0.65
C ALA A 85 -11.79 -6.25 1.35
N PHE A 86 -12.21 -7.00 2.36
CA PHE A 86 -13.40 -6.71 3.14
C PHE A 86 -13.06 -5.89 4.37
N TYR A 87 -13.93 -4.93 4.69
CA TYR A 87 -13.82 -4.05 5.85
C TYR A 87 -15.18 -3.91 6.54
N THR A 88 -15.14 -3.62 7.83
CA THR A 88 -16.34 -3.29 8.60
C THR A 88 -16.65 -1.80 8.53
N LYS A 89 -17.86 -1.43 8.90
CA LYS A 89 -18.34 -0.03 8.94
C LYS A 89 -17.49 0.91 9.80
N GLU A 90 -16.77 0.37 10.79
CA GLU A 90 -15.91 1.13 11.70
C GLU A 90 -14.43 1.09 11.27
N ALA A 91 -14.13 0.60 10.08
CA ALA A 91 -12.74 0.48 9.62
C ALA A 91 -12.06 1.85 9.61
N HIS A 92 -10.86 1.90 10.17
CA HIS A 92 -9.97 3.05 10.11
C HIS A 92 -8.57 2.50 9.82
N GLU A 93 -8.02 2.82 8.64
CA GLU A 93 -6.76 2.27 8.16
C GLU A 93 -5.97 3.32 7.39
N PHE A 94 -4.70 3.50 7.74
CA PHE A 94 -3.74 4.26 6.94
C PHE A 94 -2.91 3.31 6.07
N SER A 95 -2.70 3.67 4.83
CA SER A 95 -2.00 2.83 3.87
C SER A 95 -1.00 3.61 3.03
N ILE A 96 0.13 2.95 2.72
CA ILE A 96 1.19 3.43 1.85
C ILE A 96 1.25 2.51 0.63
N LYS A 97 0.90 3.00 -0.55
CA LYS A 97 1.05 2.27 -1.80
C LYS A 97 2.41 2.57 -2.41
N PHE A 98 3.21 1.52 -2.60
CA PHE A 98 4.56 1.64 -3.12
C PHE A 98 4.60 1.44 -4.64
N GLN A 99 5.55 2.10 -5.28
CA GLN A 99 5.88 1.86 -6.67
C GLN A 99 6.38 0.41 -6.87
N PRO A 100 6.21 -0.16 -8.08
CA PRO A 100 6.69 -1.51 -8.39
C PRO A 100 8.14 -1.73 -7.98
N GLY A 101 8.40 -2.78 -7.21
CA GLY A 101 9.73 -3.16 -6.74
C GLY A 101 10.34 -2.31 -5.62
N ALA A 102 9.77 -1.14 -5.30
CA ALA A 102 10.34 -0.24 -4.30
C ALA A 102 10.41 -0.88 -2.91
N LEU A 103 9.30 -1.46 -2.44
CA LEU A 103 9.24 -2.06 -1.11
C LEU A 103 10.17 -3.29 -0.99
N ALA A 104 10.22 -4.12 -2.04
CA ALA A 104 11.12 -5.26 -2.10
C ALA A 104 12.59 -4.83 -1.93
N HIS A 105 12.98 -3.74 -2.61
CA HIS A 105 14.32 -3.18 -2.48
C HIS A 105 14.61 -2.63 -1.07
N LEU A 106 13.69 -1.83 -0.52
CA LEU A 106 13.86 -1.20 0.80
C LEU A 106 13.98 -2.21 1.94
N LEU A 107 13.18 -3.28 1.90
CA LEU A 107 13.07 -4.28 2.97
C LEU A 107 13.90 -5.54 2.72
N ARG A 108 14.58 -5.66 1.58
CA ARG A 108 15.34 -6.86 1.17
C ARG A 108 14.46 -8.12 1.11
N ILE A 109 13.24 -7.96 0.66
CA ILE A 109 12.31 -9.07 0.42
C ILE A 109 12.37 -9.42 -1.05
N THR A 110 12.39 -10.70 -1.38
CA THR A 110 12.34 -11.10 -2.79
C THR A 110 10.95 -10.83 -3.38
N PRO A 111 10.83 -10.49 -4.67
CA PRO A 111 9.53 -10.36 -5.32
C PRO A 111 8.65 -11.62 -5.17
N ALA A 112 9.25 -12.80 -5.15
CA ALA A 112 8.54 -14.08 -4.98
C ALA A 112 7.88 -14.20 -3.59
N GLU A 113 8.52 -13.70 -2.53
CA GLU A 113 7.92 -13.69 -1.19
C GLU A 113 6.74 -12.72 -1.08
N LEU A 114 6.74 -11.64 -1.87
CA LEU A 114 5.68 -10.66 -1.90
C LEU A 114 4.50 -11.07 -2.79
N GLN A 115 4.75 -11.84 -3.85
CA GLN A 115 3.73 -12.13 -4.85
C GLN A 115 2.55 -12.94 -4.27
N ASN A 116 1.34 -12.41 -4.41
CA ASN A 116 0.09 -13.00 -3.89
C ASN A 116 0.11 -13.31 -2.38
N ASN A 117 0.93 -12.57 -1.63
CA ASN A 117 1.14 -12.81 -0.20
C ASN A 117 0.79 -11.59 0.65
N HIS A 118 0.48 -11.84 1.93
CA HIS A 118 0.36 -10.78 2.92
C HIS A 118 1.21 -11.15 4.14
N LEU A 119 2.21 -10.30 4.39
CA LEU A 119 3.19 -10.53 5.42
C LEU A 119 2.91 -9.65 6.65
N PRO A 120 3.12 -10.13 7.88
CA PRO A 120 3.08 -9.28 9.06
C PRO A 120 4.11 -8.16 8.93
N ALA A 121 3.67 -6.90 9.08
CA ALA A 121 4.57 -5.76 8.88
C ALA A 121 5.65 -5.66 9.96
N GLU A 122 5.36 -6.16 11.16
CA GLU A 122 6.30 -6.19 12.30
C GLU A 122 7.58 -6.98 12.04
N ASN A 123 7.56 -7.91 11.09
CA ASN A 123 8.76 -8.66 10.71
C ASN A 123 9.75 -7.86 9.84
N TYR A 124 9.31 -6.73 9.28
CA TYR A 124 10.05 -5.96 8.29
C TYR A 124 10.24 -4.49 8.66
N PHE A 125 9.31 -3.93 9.42
CA PHE A 125 9.36 -2.55 9.89
C PHE A 125 9.67 -2.52 11.39
N PRO A 126 10.50 -1.58 11.86
CA PRO A 126 10.74 -1.41 13.27
C PRO A 126 9.44 -1.12 14.03
N GLY A 127 9.25 -1.75 15.21
CA GLY A 127 8.07 -1.53 16.03
C GLY A 127 7.83 -0.06 16.39
N LYS A 128 8.90 0.73 16.59
CA LYS A 128 8.83 2.18 16.81
C LYS A 128 8.20 2.93 15.62
N PHE A 129 8.44 2.50 14.40
CA PHE A 129 7.85 3.12 13.20
C PHE A 129 6.35 2.82 13.13
N ILE A 130 5.97 1.55 13.29
CA ILE A 130 4.55 1.16 13.32
C ILE A 130 3.81 1.87 14.45
N ALA A 131 4.40 1.92 15.65
CA ALA A 131 3.82 2.63 16.80
C ALA A 131 3.66 4.14 16.54
N ALA A 132 4.61 4.78 15.86
CA ALA A 132 4.51 6.18 15.48
C ALA A 132 3.32 6.43 14.54
N LEU A 133 3.11 5.57 13.52
CA LEU A 133 1.96 5.67 12.63
C LEU A 133 0.63 5.47 13.36
N LEU A 134 0.58 4.49 14.29
CA LEU A 134 -0.63 4.22 15.07
C LEU A 134 -1.02 5.38 16.00
N ASN A 135 -0.03 6.04 16.62
CA ASN A 135 -0.25 7.11 17.59
C ASN A 135 -0.37 8.51 16.96
N ALA A 136 -0.09 8.67 15.68
CA ALA A 136 -0.21 9.95 15.02
C ALA A 136 -1.69 10.39 14.94
N PRO A 137 -2.02 11.64 15.31
CA PRO A 137 -3.41 12.10 15.43
C PRO A 137 -4.08 12.40 14.09
N SER A 138 -3.34 12.50 12.99
CA SER A 138 -3.88 12.81 11.66
C SER A 138 -3.14 12.11 10.53
N MET A 139 -3.81 11.95 9.39
CA MET A 139 -3.22 11.43 8.16
C MET A 139 -1.96 12.21 7.76
N GLN A 140 -1.99 13.54 7.84
CA GLN A 140 -0.84 14.37 7.49
C GLN A 140 0.38 14.07 8.36
N GLN A 141 0.20 13.87 9.66
CA GLN A 141 1.32 13.50 10.53
C GLN A 141 1.83 12.09 10.26
N ARG A 142 0.95 11.14 9.91
CA ARG A 142 1.35 9.80 9.46
C ARG A 142 2.20 9.88 8.21
N ILE A 143 1.81 10.72 7.24
CA ILE A 143 2.58 10.94 6.01
C ILE A 143 3.96 11.49 6.35
N VAL A 144 4.06 12.53 7.16
CA VAL A 144 5.37 13.11 7.57
C VAL A 144 6.26 12.04 8.23
N MET A 145 5.71 11.23 9.13
CA MET A 145 6.47 10.15 9.78
C MET A 145 6.91 9.07 8.78
N ALA A 146 6.03 8.71 7.85
CA ALA A 146 6.34 7.74 6.80
C ALA A 146 7.44 8.27 5.87
N GLU A 147 7.34 9.53 5.44
CA GLU A 147 8.32 10.16 4.55
C GLU A 147 9.70 10.28 5.20
N ASN A 148 9.76 10.69 6.45
CA ASN A 148 11.04 10.76 7.19
C ASN A 148 11.70 9.37 7.28
N TYR A 149 10.93 8.34 7.63
CA TYR A 149 11.44 6.97 7.70
C TYR A 149 11.92 6.46 6.33
N LEU A 150 11.12 6.69 5.29
CA LEU A 150 11.47 6.23 3.93
C LEU A 150 12.66 6.99 3.36
N ALA A 151 12.77 8.30 3.61
CA ALA A 151 13.91 9.11 3.20
C ALA A 151 15.22 8.63 3.89
N GLU A 152 15.18 8.33 5.20
CA GLU A 152 16.31 7.74 5.92
C GLU A 152 16.75 6.40 5.28
N LYS A 153 15.78 5.53 4.98
CA LYS A 153 16.05 4.25 4.33
C LYS A 153 16.66 4.41 2.94
N LEU A 154 16.18 5.38 2.16
CA LEU A 154 16.71 5.69 0.84
C LEU A 154 18.11 6.27 0.89
N HIS A 155 18.39 7.14 1.84
CA HIS A 155 19.72 7.69 2.03
C HIS A 155 20.72 6.56 2.33
N ALA A 156 20.34 5.64 3.19
CA ALA A 156 21.17 4.46 3.50
C ALA A 156 21.26 3.45 2.32
N ARG A 157 20.26 3.44 1.44
CA ARG A 157 20.17 2.49 0.33
C ARG A 157 19.41 3.08 -0.86
N PRO A 158 20.09 3.81 -1.75
CA PRO A 158 19.47 4.38 -2.94
C PRO A 158 18.86 3.30 -3.85
N ILE A 159 17.75 3.64 -4.51
CA ILE A 159 17.18 2.74 -5.52
C ILE A 159 18.08 2.65 -6.72
N PRO A 160 18.38 1.44 -7.23
CA PRO A 160 19.17 1.25 -8.44
C PRO A 160 18.50 1.93 -9.64
N THR A 161 19.28 2.60 -10.47
CA THR A 161 18.80 3.25 -11.71
C THR A 161 17.99 2.28 -12.59
N LYS A 162 18.37 1.01 -12.64
CA LYS A 162 17.63 -0.03 -13.37
C LYS A 162 16.19 -0.19 -12.87
N THR A 163 15.96 -0.12 -11.57
CA THR A 163 14.61 -0.20 -10.98
C THR A 163 13.79 1.03 -11.37
N ILE A 164 14.39 2.22 -11.33
CA ILE A 164 13.74 3.48 -11.74
C ILE A 164 13.33 3.40 -13.23
N LEU A 165 14.20 2.92 -14.09
CA LEU A 165 13.91 2.77 -15.53
C LEU A 165 12.73 1.81 -15.78
N VAL A 166 12.67 0.68 -15.05
CA VAL A 166 11.55 -0.26 -15.15
C VAL A 166 10.24 0.41 -14.69
N GLN A 167 10.28 1.16 -13.59
CA GLN A 167 9.10 1.89 -13.10
C GLN A 167 8.61 2.94 -14.11
N GLN A 168 9.54 3.69 -14.72
CA GLN A 168 9.20 4.67 -15.76
C GLN A 168 8.58 4.00 -16.99
N ALA A 169 9.12 2.86 -17.43
CA ALA A 169 8.54 2.09 -18.53
C ALA A 169 7.11 1.64 -18.21
N LEU A 170 6.87 1.09 -17.02
CA LEU A 170 5.54 0.67 -16.57
C LEU A 170 4.54 1.83 -16.51
N ARG A 171 4.96 2.99 -16.00
CA ARG A 171 4.11 4.20 -16.00
C ARG A 171 3.72 4.63 -17.41
N ARG A 172 4.66 4.60 -18.37
CA ARG A 172 4.38 4.95 -19.77
C ARG A 172 3.41 3.98 -20.42
N MET A 173 3.55 2.68 -20.14
CA MET A 173 2.63 1.66 -20.66
C MET A 173 1.20 1.86 -20.14
N ASN A 174 1.05 2.14 -18.84
CA ASN A 174 -0.26 2.40 -18.25
C ASN A 174 -0.92 3.66 -18.84
N ASN A 175 -0.17 4.76 -18.96
CA ASN A 175 -0.69 6.01 -19.55
C ASN A 175 -1.05 5.85 -21.04
N ALA A 176 -0.36 4.99 -21.78
CA ALA A 176 -0.67 4.73 -23.19
C ALA A 176 -1.97 3.91 -23.36
N SER A 177 -2.29 3.02 -22.41
CA SER A 177 -3.55 2.27 -22.41
C SER A 177 -4.76 3.16 -22.08
N ASP A 178 -4.59 4.19 -21.25
CA ASP A 178 -5.65 5.13 -20.89
C ASP A 178 -5.94 6.17 -22.01
N ALA A 179 -4.98 6.42 -22.89
CA ALA A 179 -5.12 7.36 -24.01
C ALA A 179 -5.78 6.74 -25.28
N GLY A 180 -6.06 5.45 -25.26
CA GLY A 180 -6.61 4.68 -26.41
C GLY A 180 -8.08 4.28 -26.27
N THR A 181 -8.78 4.76 -25.22
CA THR A 181 -10.24 4.61 -25.01
C THR A 181 -10.93 5.95 -25.08
#